data_8e6ff5e44c5ad4ed61f557e1dfc57077
#
_entry.id   8e6ff5e44c5ad4ed61f557e1dfc57077
#
_cell.length_a   1.000
_cell.length_b   1.000
_cell.length_c   1.000
_cell.angle_alpha   90.00
_cell.angle_beta   90.00
_cell.angle_gamma   90.00
#
_symmetry.space_group_name_H-M   'P 1'
#
loop_
_entity.id
_entity.type
_entity.pdbx_description
1 polymer ?
#
loop_
_entity_poly.entity_id
_entity_poly.type
_entity_poly.pdbx_seq_one_letter_code
_entity_poly.pdbx_strand_id
1 'polypeptide(L)'
;MKSSNKIVVAVKGVIVYEGRVLIVQRTKEDKIGGGTWECVGGKIEFGEDLESALLREIKEEVGLSVTVEKLLYATTFKTDPTRQVVILTYLCSSNSSNTILSKEHSSFKWATKEQLKLLLSPEIITDFEKNNVFSIEVLN
;
A
#
# COMPACT_ATOMS: atom_id res chain seq x y z
N MET A 1 -7.63 -27.76 22.33
CA MET A 1 -8.03 -26.64 21.47
C MET A 1 -6.94 -26.28 20.52
N LYS A 2 -7.21 -26.34 19.24
CA LYS A 2 -6.20 -25.93 18.29
C LYS A 2 -6.42 -24.48 17.88
N SER A 3 -5.33 -23.79 17.65
CA SER A 3 -5.37 -22.43 17.15
C SER A 3 -5.88 -22.45 15.70
N SER A 4 -6.63 -21.46 15.37
CA SER A 4 -7.13 -21.30 14.00
C SER A 4 -6.11 -20.52 13.18
N ASN A 5 -5.74 -21.09 12.05
CA ASN A 5 -4.98 -20.36 11.05
C ASN A 5 -5.92 -19.43 10.32
N LYS A 6 -5.42 -18.26 9.91
CA LYS A 6 -6.23 -17.36 9.12
C LYS A 6 -5.44 -16.73 7.99
N ILE A 7 -6.13 -16.45 6.91
CA ILE A 7 -5.58 -15.74 5.76
C ILE A 7 -6.33 -14.43 5.66
N VAL A 8 -5.56 -13.35 5.60
CA VAL A 8 -6.09 -11.99 5.47
C VAL A 8 -5.72 -11.48 4.07
N VAL A 9 -6.66 -10.90 3.38
CA VAL A 9 -6.40 -10.31 2.07
C VAL A 9 -6.41 -8.81 2.21
N ALA A 10 -5.35 -8.17 1.71
CA ALA A 10 -5.20 -6.71 1.72
C ALA A 10 -4.93 -6.22 0.30
N VAL A 11 -5.29 -4.98 0.06
CA VAL A 11 -5.07 -4.30 -1.22
C VAL A 11 -4.26 -3.04 -0.98
N LYS A 12 -3.30 -2.76 -1.87
CA LYS A 12 -2.43 -1.59 -1.77
C LYS A 12 -2.42 -0.85 -3.10
N GLY A 13 -2.24 0.46 -3.04
CA GLY A 13 -2.17 1.29 -4.23
C GLY A 13 -0.82 1.98 -4.37
N VAL A 14 -0.20 1.81 -5.53
CA VAL A 14 0.88 2.68 -5.98
C VAL A 14 0.17 3.84 -6.65
N ILE A 15 -0.05 4.91 -5.88
CA ILE A 15 -0.87 6.05 -6.31
C ILE A 15 0.04 7.11 -6.91
N VAL A 16 -0.14 7.38 -8.19
CA VAL A 16 0.74 8.29 -8.95
C VAL A 16 0.06 9.62 -9.20
N TYR A 17 0.78 10.71 -8.91
CA TYR A 17 0.39 12.07 -9.25
C TYR A 17 1.65 12.81 -9.68
N GLU A 18 1.65 13.29 -10.92
CA GLU A 18 2.78 14.02 -11.49
C GLU A 18 4.13 13.31 -11.30
N GLY A 19 4.16 12.02 -11.60
CA GLY A 19 5.38 11.21 -11.54
C GLY A 19 5.83 10.81 -10.15
N ARG A 20 5.08 11.15 -9.12
CA ARG A 20 5.41 10.81 -7.73
C ARG A 20 4.40 9.84 -7.16
N VAL A 21 4.84 9.04 -6.19
CA VAL A 21 4.01 8.02 -5.55
C VAL A 21 3.75 8.41 -4.10
N LEU A 22 2.48 8.31 -3.69
CA LEU A 22 2.10 8.57 -2.31
C LEU A 22 2.49 7.40 -1.43
N ILE A 23 3.29 7.69 -0.40
CA ILE A 23 3.61 6.72 0.66
C ILE A 23 3.25 7.34 2.00
N VAL A 24 2.97 6.47 2.96
CA VAL A 24 2.55 6.87 4.31
C VAL A 24 3.43 6.18 5.34
N GLN A 25 3.62 6.84 6.48
CA GLN A 25 4.44 6.31 7.56
C GLN A 25 3.55 5.85 8.70
N ARG A 26 3.71 4.59 9.12
CA ARG A 26 2.97 4.05 10.25
C ARG A 26 3.42 4.74 11.53
N THR A 27 2.50 4.95 12.46
CA THR A 27 2.86 5.56 13.74
C THR A 27 3.89 4.71 14.46
N LYS A 28 4.75 5.34 15.26
CA LYS A 28 5.82 4.62 15.99
C LYS A 28 5.26 3.62 16.99
N GLU A 29 4.07 3.86 17.49
CA GLU A 29 3.41 3.01 18.47
C GLU A 29 2.77 1.76 17.86
N ASP A 30 2.72 1.68 16.52
CA ASP A 30 2.15 0.52 15.86
C ASP A 30 2.99 -0.71 16.16
N LYS A 31 2.33 -1.78 16.61
CA LYS A 31 3.01 -3.03 16.98
C LYS A 31 3.63 -3.74 15.79
N ILE A 32 3.09 -3.51 14.60
CA ILE A 32 3.59 -4.12 13.38
C ILE A 32 4.15 -3.02 12.50
N GLY A 33 5.48 -3.00 12.36
CA GLY A 33 6.15 -2.06 11.46
C GLY A 33 6.06 -0.60 11.86
N GLY A 34 5.98 -0.29 13.16
CA GLY A 34 5.92 1.09 13.63
C GLY A 34 7.05 1.93 13.06
N GLY A 35 6.72 3.09 12.49
CA GLY A 35 7.68 4.01 11.89
C GLY A 35 8.09 3.67 10.46
N THR A 36 7.62 2.56 9.88
CA THR A 36 7.97 2.19 8.50
C THR A 36 7.07 2.89 7.49
N TRP A 37 7.61 3.07 6.29
CA TRP A 37 6.88 3.67 5.17
C TRP A 37 6.31 2.58 4.28
N GLU A 38 5.11 2.80 3.78
CA GLU A 38 4.38 1.82 2.97
C GLU A 38 3.46 2.51 1.97
N CYS A 39 2.94 1.73 1.02
CA CYS A 39 1.88 2.18 0.15
C CYS A 39 0.55 2.23 0.91
N VAL A 40 -0.41 2.97 0.36
CA VAL A 40 -1.72 3.16 0.98
C VAL A 40 -2.61 1.95 0.69
N GLY A 41 -3.36 1.50 1.68
CA GLY A 41 -4.34 0.44 1.50
C GLY A 41 -4.66 -0.25 2.81
N GLY A 42 -5.35 -1.37 2.74
CA GLY A 42 -5.74 -2.12 3.92
C GLY A 42 -6.50 -3.39 3.57
N LYS A 43 -7.12 -3.97 4.58
CA LYS A 43 -7.81 -5.25 4.44
C LYS A 43 -9.13 -5.09 3.69
N ILE A 44 -9.45 -6.08 2.87
CA ILE A 44 -10.79 -6.13 2.28
C ILE A 44 -11.78 -6.59 3.34
N GLU A 45 -13.03 -6.18 3.20
CA GLU A 45 -14.11 -6.61 4.07
C GLU A 45 -14.95 -7.65 3.31
N PHE A 46 -15.57 -8.55 4.08
CA PHE A 46 -16.39 -9.60 3.48
C PHE A 46 -17.44 -8.99 2.53
N GLY A 47 -17.50 -9.53 1.33
CA GLY A 47 -18.45 -9.07 0.32
C GLY A 47 -17.94 -7.97 -0.61
N GLU A 48 -16.80 -7.36 -0.31
CA GLU A 48 -16.23 -6.36 -1.21
C GLU A 48 -15.44 -7.02 -2.35
N ASP A 49 -15.52 -6.43 -3.55
CA ASP A 49 -14.54 -6.79 -4.58
C ASP A 49 -13.24 -6.02 -4.31
N LEU A 50 -12.16 -6.46 -4.99
CA LEU A 50 -10.83 -5.94 -4.70
C LEU A 50 -10.68 -4.45 -4.97
N GLU A 51 -11.20 -3.96 -6.10
CA GLU A 51 -11.03 -2.56 -6.46
C GLU A 51 -11.87 -1.65 -5.58
N SER A 52 -13.09 -2.06 -5.23
CA SER A 52 -13.94 -1.28 -4.33
C SER A 52 -13.32 -1.16 -2.95
N ALA A 53 -12.71 -2.26 -2.45
CA ALA A 53 -12.01 -2.23 -1.18
C ALA A 53 -10.83 -1.26 -1.22
N LEU A 54 -10.07 -1.27 -2.32
CA LEU A 54 -8.93 -0.37 -2.48
C LEU A 54 -9.38 1.09 -2.50
N LEU A 55 -10.42 1.41 -3.25
CA LEU A 55 -10.95 2.77 -3.31
C LEU A 55 -11.44 3.25 -1.95
N ARG A 56 -12.10 2.38 -1.20
CA ARG A 56 -12.57 2.68 0.16
C ARG A 56 -11.39 2.95 1.09
N GLU A 57 -10.39 2.07 1.09
CA GLU A 57 -9.22 2.23 1.95
C GLU A 57 -8.44 3.51 1.63
N ILE A 58 -8.26 3.81 0.36
CA ILE A 58 -7.55 5.04 -0.04
C ILE A 58 -8.33 6.27 0.43
N LYS A 59 -9.64 6.26 0.28
CA LYS A 59 -10.49 7.37 0.73
C LYS A 59 -10.40 7.54 2.24
N GLU A 60 -10.46 6.46 2.99
CA GLU A 60 -10.38 6.49 4.46
C GLU A 60 -9.01 6.94 4.95
N GLU A 61 -7.94 6.43 4.34
CA GLU A 61 -6.58 6.65 4.83
C GLU A 61 -6.01 8.01 4.44
N VAL A 62 -6.29 8.48 3.23
CA VAL A 62 -5.64 9.68 2.68
C VAL A 62 -6.60 10.68 2.03
N GLY A 63 -7.88 10.39 2.02
CA GLY A 63 -8.90 11.34 1.53
C GLY A 63 -8.94 11.52 0.02
N LEU A 64 -8.29 10.65 -0.74
CA LEU A 64 -8.22 10.79 -2.19
C LEU A 64 -9.24 9.92 -2.91
N SER A 65 -9.71 10.42 -4.06
CA SER A 65 -10.50 9.66 -5.01
C SER A 65 -9.59 9.38 -6.20
N VAL A 66 -9.26 8.11 -6.43
CA VAL A 66 -8.29 7.72 -7.46
C VAL A 66 -8.95 6.83 -8.51
N THR A 67 -8.25 6.65 -9.63
CA THR A 67 -8.62 5.68 -10.65
C THR A 67 -7.68 4.47 -10.52
N VAL A 68 -8.25 3.28 -10.40
CA VAL A 68 -7.47 2.04 -10.39
C VAL A 68 -7.15 1.69 -11.84
N GLU A 69 -5.86 1.63 -12.18
CA GLU A 69 -5.43 1.37 -13.55
C GLU A 69 -5.26 -0.11 -13.86
N LYS A 70 -4.47 -0.81 -13.02
CA LYS A 70 -4.22 -2.23 -13.24
C LYS A 70 -3.56 -2.86 -12.02
N LEU A 71 -3.64 -4.18 -11.94
CA LEU A 71 -2.91 -4.95 -10.95
C LEU A 71 -1.43 -4.98 -11.36
N LEU A 72 -0.54 -4.66 -10.43
CA LEU A 72 0.89 -4.72 -10.66
C LEU A 72 1.47 -6.06 -10.26
N TYR A 73 1.15 -6.53 -9.04
CA TYR A 73 1.64 -7.82 -8.55
C TYR A 73 0.86 -8.23 -7.31
N ALA A 74 1.00 -9.50 -6.96
CA ALA A 74 0.48 -10.04 -5.72
C ALA A 74 1.60 -10.74 -4.98
N THR A 75 1.55 -10.71 -3.66
CA THR A 75 2.54 -11.37 -2.81
C THR A 75 1.87 -11.92 -1.57
N THR A 76 2.55 -12.84 -0.88
CA THR A 76 2.05 -13.43 0.34
C THR A 76 3.19 -13.67 1.32
N PHE A 77 2.87 -13.53 2.59
CA PHE A 77 3.83 -13.78 3.67
C PHE A 77 3.08 -14.05 4.97
N LYS A 78 3.78 -14.62 5.94
CA LYS A 78 3.21 -14.83 7.27
C LYS A 78 3.66 -13.71 8.21
N THR A 79 2.72 -13.18 8.96
CA THR A 79 3.04 -12.21 10.03
C THR A 79 3.36 -12.92 11.33
N ASP A 80 2.82 -14.13 11.50
CA ASP A 80 3.14 -15.04 12.61
C ASP A 80 2.76 -16.46 12.16
N PRO A 81 3.04 -17.49 12.96
CA PRO A 81 2.79 -18.88 12.54
C PRO A 81 1.35 -19.22 12.16
N THR A 82 0.37 -18.42 12.62
CA THR A 82 -1.05 -18.70 12.38
C THR A 82 -1.70 -17.67 11.47
N ARG A 83 -0.96 -16.64 11.03
CA ARG A 83 -1.54 -15.56 10.23
C ARG A 83 -0.75 -15.34 8.95
N GLN A 84 -1.41 -15.51 7.83
CA GLN A 84 -0.86 -15.27 6.50
C GLN A 84 -1.58 -14.09 5.86
N VAL A 85 -0.82 -13.22 5.21
CA VAL A 85 -1.38 -12.07 4.49
C VAL A 85 -1.13 -12.27 3.00
N VAL A 86 -2.17 -12.00 2.20
CA VAL A 86 -2.07 -11.92 0.75
C VAL A 86 -2.30 -10.47 0.37
N ILE A 87 -1.34 -9.85 -0.32
CA ILE A 87 -1.43 -8.45 -0.74
C ILE A 87 -1.49 -8.38 -2.26
N LEU A 88 -2.47 -7.63 -2.77
CA LEU A 88 -2.57 -7.30 -4.19
C LEU A 88 -2.28 -5.81 -4.32
N THR A 89 -1.27 -5.48 -5.12
CA THR A 89 -0.79 -4.11 -5.30
C THR A 89 -1.18 -3.61 -6.69
N TYR A 90 -1.89 -2.49 -6.72
CA TYR A 90 -2.44 -1.90 -7.94
C TYR A 90 -1.76 -0.58 -8.27
N LEU A 91 -1.67 -0.29 -9.56
CA LEU A 91 -1.32 1.04 -10.03
C LEU A 91 -2.59 1.88 -10.03
N CYS A 92 -2.50 3.06 -9.42
CA CYS A 92 -3.61 4.01 -9.36
C CYS A 92 -3.13 5.38 -9.82
N SER A 93 -4.03 6.16 -10.39
CA SER A 93 -3.74 7.55 -10.75
C SER A 93 -4.62 8.49 -9.93
N SER A 94 -4.05 9.62 -9.53
CA SER A 94 -4.76 10.66 -8.79
C SER A 94 -4.71 11.98 -9.57
N ASN A 95 -5.78 12.76 -9.48
CA ASN A 95 -5.84 14.10 -10.07
C ASN A 95 -5.45 15.19 -9.06
N SER A 96 -5.10 14.79 -7.83
CA SER A 96 -4.86 15.72 -6.75
C SER A 96 -3.81 15.16 -5.81
N SER A 97 -3.05 16.05 -5.20
CA SER A 97 -2.10 15.70 -4.14
C SER A 97 -2.63 16.08 -2.75
N ASN A 98 -3.87 16.55 -2.65
CA ASN A 98 -4.47 16.96 -1.37
C ASN A 98 -4.69 15.75 -0.48
N THR A 99 -3.79 15.55 0.47
CA THR A 99 -3.75 14.37 1.32
C THR A 99 -4.19 14.71 2.74
N ILE A 100 -5.16 13.95 3.25
CA ILE A 100 -5.65 14.10 4.63
C ILE A 100 -5.45 12.76 5.31
N LEU A 101 -4.48 12.68 6.23
CA LEU A 101 -4.13 11.44 6.89
C LEU A 101 -5.16 10.99 7.91
N SER A 102 -5.39 9.68 7.97
CA SER A 102 -6.11 9.05 9.08
C SER A 102 -5.17 8.98 10.29
N LYS A 103 -5.73 8.54 11.43
CA LYS A 103 -4.96 8.42 12.68
C LYS A 103 -3.95 7.29 12.65
N GLU A 104 -4.04 6.37 11.70
CA GLU A 104 -3.16 5.22 11.61
C GLU A 104 -1.76 5.58 11.11
N HIS A 105 -1.61 6.76 10.51
CA HIS A 105 -0.34 7.18 9.94
C HIS A 105 0.08 8.52 10.50
N SER A 106 1.37 8.68 10.71
CA SER A 106 1.94 9.90 11.30
C SER A 106 2.42 10.89 10.25
N SER A 107 2.66 10.44 9.02
CA SER A 107 3.23 11.27 7.97
C SER A 107 2.90 10.72 6.60
N PHE A 108 3.00 11.57 5.58
CA PHE A 108 2.88 11.14 4.20
C PHE A 108 3.91 11.87 3.35
N LYS A 109 4.18 11.31 2.17
CA LYS A 109 5.09 11.93 1.21
C LYS A 109 4.71 11.52 -0.20
N TRP A 110 4.68 12.48 -1.10
CA TRP A 110 4.63 12.23 -2.54
C TRP A 110 6.07 12.07 -3.00
N ALA A 111 6.50 10.83 -3.13
CA ALA A 111 7.91 10.47 -3.25
C ALA A 111 8.34 10.30 -4.71
N THR A 112 9.55 10.77 -5.00
CA THR A 112 10.21 10.45 -6.27
C THR A 112 10.68 9.00 -6.22
N LYS A 113 11.09 8.45 -7.38
CA LYS A 113 11.63 7.10 -7.45
C LYS A 113 12.80 6.91 -6.47
N GLU A 114 13.70 7.89 -6.42
CA GLU A 114 14.87 7.82 -5.52
C GLU A 114 14.44 7.82 -4.06
N GLN A 115 13.44 8.61 -3.72
CA GLN A 115 12.91 8.67 -2.35
C GLN A 115 12.22 7.38 -1.96
N LEU A 116 11.51 6.73 -2.89
CA LEU A 116 10.90 5.42 -2.65
C LEU A 116 11.97 4.40 -2.25
N LYS A 117 13.10 4.41 -2.96
CA LYS A 117 14.21 3.48 -2.67
C LYS A 117 14.88 3.75 -1.34
N LEU A 118 14.80 4.98 -0.84
CA LEU A 118 15.38 5.34 0.46
C LEU A 118 14.42 5.07 1.63
N LEU A 119 13.12 5.22 1.42
CA LEU A 119 12.15 5.24 2.51
C LEU A 119 11.37 3.95 2.69
N LEU A 120 11.00 3.28 1.59
CA LEU A 120 10.24 2.04 1.69
C LEU A 120 11.06 0.94 2.35
N SER A 121 10.38 0.02 3.03
CA SER A 121 11.06 -1.12 3.65
C SER A 121 11.74 -1.98 2.60
N PRO A 122 12.83 -2.70 2.95
CA PRO A 122 13.55 -3.53 2.00
C PRO A 122 12.67 -4.58 1.30
N GLU A 123 11.68 -5.14 2.00
CA GLU A 123 10.77 -6.14 1.45
C GLU A 123 9.93 -5.55 0.32
N ILE A 124 9.44 -4.32 0.50
CA ILE A 124 8.64 -3.65 -0.53
C ILE A 124 9.52 -3.27 -1.72
N ILE A 125 10.73 -2.78 -1.46
CA ILE A 125 11.69 -2.44 -2.52
C ILE A 125 12.00 -3.68 -3.36
N THR A 126 12.23 -4.81 -2.71
CA THR A 126 12.50 -6.08 -3.40
C THR A 126 11.32 -6.47 -4.30
N ASP A 127 10.10 -6.36 -3.78
CA ASP A 127 8.90 -6.65 -4.57
C ASP A 127 8.78 -5.70 -5.76
N PHE A 128 9.05 -4.42 -5.56
CA PHE A 128 9.01 -3.42 -6.64
C PHE A 128 10.02 -3.76 -7.74
N GLU A 129 11.24 -4.10 -7.34
CA GLU A 129 12.30 -4.45 -8.29
C GLU A 129 11.95 -5.73 -9.06
N LYS A 130 11.52 -6.75 -8.33
CA LYS A 130 11.16 -8.05 -8.91
C LYS A 130 10.03 -7.95 -9.92
N ASN A 131 9.11 -7.01 -9.71
CA ASN A 131 7.93 -6.83 -10.54
C ASN A 131 8.01 -5.61 -11.46
N ASN A 132 9.20 -5.05 -11.62
CA ASN A 132 9.49 -3.94 -12.53
C ASN A 132 8.64 -2.68 -12.26
N VAL A 133 8.28 -2.44 -11.01
CA VAL A 133 7.47 -1.26 -10.65
C VAL A 133 8.25 0.03 -10.90
N PHE A 134 9.55 0.05 -10.60
CA PHE A 134 10.38 1.25 -10.83
C PHE A 134 10.57 1.57 -12.32
N SER A 135 10.27 0.62 -13.20
CA SER A 135 10.40 0.80 -14.64
C SER A 135 9.12 1.30 -15.31
N ILE A 136 8.05 1.50 -14.55
CA ILE A 136 6.78 2.00 -15.09
C ILE A 136 6.96 3.42 -15.60
N GLU A 137 6.48 3.66 -16.82
CA GLU A 137 6.71 4.91 -17.53
C GLU A 137 6.25 6.15 -16.75
N VAL A 138 5.11 6.07 -16.08
CA VAL A 138 4.56 7.21 -15.34
C VAL A 138 5.42 7.64 -14.15
N LEU A 139 6.41 6.84 -13.76
CA LEU A 139 7.34 7.17 -12.69
C LEU A 139 8.66 7.74 -13.21
N ASN A 140 8.83 7.84 -14.52
CA ASN A 140 10.09 8.27 -15.14
C ASN A 140 9.96 9.59 -15.89
#